data_d775cbecdc5c25686d6445acc28f040f
#
_entry.id   d775cbecdc5c25686d6445acc28f040f
#
_cell.length_a   1.000
_cell.length_b   1.000
_cell.length_c   1.000
_cell.angle_alpha   90.00
_cell.angle_beta   90.00
_cell.angle_gamma   90.00
#
_symmetry.space_group_name_H-M   'P 1'
#
loop_
_entity.id
_entity.type
_entity.pdbx_description
1 polymer ?
#
loop_
_entity_poly.entity_id
_entity_poly.type
_entity_poly.pdbx_seq_one_letter_code
_entity_poly.pdbx_strand_id
1 'polypeptide(L)'
;NNDEAIKIQTEIMDFQKQNQAKFMEAQQKGDQATMKSLMDQITKIQEKYVDQNKKFITTNKDSYVSLLLLTQLAMSDALTPDEIKKYYNDLDASVKDTKKGKEFAENLKKIEETQKESQVKQDKVAIGKKAPDFSANTPDGKTESLHKNLGKATLIDFWASWCGPCRKENPNVVALYNKYKAQGLKIIGVS
;
A
#
# COMPACT_ATOMS: atom_id res chain seq x y z
N ASN A 1 -13.66 -23.16 14.52
CA ASN A 1 -12.99 -22.57 13.45
C ASN A 1 -13.80 -21.56 12.61
N ASN A 2 -14.94 -21.88 12.02
CA ASN A 2 -15.87 -20.86 11.51
C ASN A 2 -16.42 -19.99 12.67
N ASP A 3 -16.64 -20.59 13.84
CA ASP A 3 -17.11 -19.95 15.05
C ASP A 3 -16.13 -18.94 15.63
N GLU A 4 -14.81 -19.16 15.53
CA GLU A 4 -13.80 -18.19 16.00
C GLU A 4 -13.70 -16.95 15.07
N ALA A 5 -13.77 -17.16 13.76
CA ALA A 5 -13.79 -16.04 12.81
C ALA A 5 -15.05 -15.17 12.98
N ILE A 6 -16.21 -15.82 13.16
CA ILE A 6 -17.49 -15.17 13.46
C ILE A 6 -17.38 -14.40 14.78
N LYS A 7 -16.79 -15.02 15.82
CA LYS A 7 -16.63 -14.42 17.15
C LYS A 7 -15.82 -13.12 17.11
N ILE A 8 -14.73 -13.07 16.33
CA ILE A 8 -13.88 -11.87 16.27
C ILE A 8 -14.53 -10.78 15.42
N GLN A 9 -15.18 -11.15 14.32
CA GLN A 9 -15.97 -10.19 13.56
C GLN A 9 -17.07 -9.58 14.43
N THR A 10 -17.71 -10.38 15.27
CA THR A 10 -18.68 -9.93 16.27
C THR A 10 -18.01 -9.03 17.31
N GLU A 11 -16.81 -9.38 17.80
CA GLU A 11 -16.05 -8.57 18.78
C GLU A 11 -15.72 -7.16 18.22
N ILE A 12 -15.33 -7.06 16.94
CA ILE A 12 -15.10 -5.77 16.26
C ILE A 12 -16.42 -4.98 16.11
N MET A 13 -17.49 -5.63 15.66
CA MET A 13 -18.79 -4.99 15.49
C MET A 13 -19.35 -4.48 16.83
N ASP A 14 -19.25 -5.28 17.87
CA ASP A 14 -19.68 -4.91 19.22
C ASP A 14 -18.85 -3.75 19.76
N PHE A 15 -17.53 -3.78 19.56
CA PHE A 15 -16.66 -2.67 19.93
C PHE A 15 -17.05 -1.38 19.20
N GLN A 16 -17.27 -1.45 17.89
CA GLN A 16 -17.68 -0.29 17.10
C GLN A 16 -19.04 0.24 17.56
N LYS A 17 -20.02 -0.62 17.79
CA LYS A 17 -21.36 -0.25 18.28
C LYS A 17 -21.29 0.42 19.66
N GLN A 18 -20.51 -0.14 20.57
CA GLN A 18 -20.36 0.40 21.94
C GLN A 18 -19.61 1.75 21.96
N ASN A 19 -18.73 2.00 21.00
CA ASN A 19 -17.91 3.20 20.96
C ASN A 19 -18.35 4.20 19.89
N GLN A 20 -19.42 3.94 19.14
CA GLN A 20 -19.90 4.81 18.07
C GLN A 20 -20.13 6.25 18.53
N ALA A 21 -20.79 6.44 19.68
CA ALA A 21 -21.05 7.77 20.22
C ALA A 21 -19.76 8.51 20.58
N LYS A 22 -18.77 7.81 21.18
CA LYS A 22 -17.46 8.38 21.51
C LYS A 22 -16.67 8.75 20.25
N PHE A 23 -16.76 7.92 19.22
CA PHE A 23 -16.08 8.18 17.95
C PHE A 23 -16.66 9.43 17.28
N MET A 24 -17.99 9.55 17.20
CA MET A 24 -18.66 10.72 16.63
C MET A 24 -18.36 12.00 17.42
N GLU A 25 -18.38 11.94 18.75
CA GLU A 25 -18.05 13.07 19.61
C GLU A 25 -16.60 13.51 19.44
N ALA A 26 -15.66 12.58 19.41
CA ALA A 26 -14.24 12.86 19.19
C ALA A 26 -14.01 13.49 17.79
N GLN A 27 -14.71 13.00 16.78
CA GLN A 27 -14.65 13.55 15.42
C GLN A 27 -15.17 15.00 15.37
N GLN A 28 -16.32 15.27 16.01
CA GLN A 28 -16.91 16.61 16.06
C GLN A 28 -16.03 17.61 16.82
N LYS A 29 -15.39 17.17 17.90
CA LYS A 29 -14.52 18.00 18.74
C LYS A 29 -13.08 18.09 18.22
N GLY A 30 -12.72 17.33 17.18
CA GLY A 30 -11.34 17.23 16.68
C GLY A 30 -10.39 16.56 17.68
N ASP A 31 -10.92 15.73 18.59
CA ASP A 31 -10.14 15.03 19.63
C ASP A 31 -9.36 13.86 19.03
N GLN A 32 -8.16 14.18 18.52
CA GLN A 32 -7.25 13.25 17.90
C GLN A 32 -6.78 12.15 18.89
N ALA A 33 -6.66 12.46 20.18
CA ALA A 33 -6.18 11.51 21.17
C ALA A 33 -7.20 10.38 21.38
N THR A 34 -8.48 10.74 21.55
CA THR A 34 -9.56 9.77 21.67
C THR A 34 -9.74 8.96 20.39
N MET A 35 -9.69 9.60 19.21
CA MET A 35 -9.76 8.90 17.93
C MET A 35 -8.63 7.87 17.79
N LYS A 36 -7.40 8.28 18.08
CA LYS A 36 -6.24 7.37 18.05
C LYS A 36 -6.42 6.20 19.02
N SER A 37 -6.84 6.47 20.27
CA SER A 37 -7.06 5.41 21.25
C SER A 37 -8.09 4.37 20.80
N LEU A 38 -9.19 4.80 20.17
CA LEU A 38 -10.21 3.90 19.65
C LEU A 38 -9.69 3.07 18.45
N MET A 39 -8.91 3.68 17.57
CA MET A 39 -8.27 2.98 16.44
C MET A 39 -7.24 1.96 16.95
N ASP A 40 -6.43 2.31 17.94
CA ASP A 40 -5.43 1.40 18.52
C ASP A 40 -6.10 0.16 19.15
N GLN A 41 -7.30 0.31 19.73
CA GLN A 41 -8.06 -0.82 20.28
C GLN A 41 -8.59 -1.74 19.17
N ILE A 42 -9.12 -1.18 18.07
CA ILE A 42 -9.54 -1.96 16.90
C ILE A 42 -8.34 -2.72 16.32
N THR A 43 -7.21 -2.06 16.18
CA THR A 43 -5.97 -2.68 15.69
C THR A 43 -5.55 -3.88 16.53
N LYS A 44 -5.61 -3.76 17.86
CA LYS A 44 -5.31 -4.90 18.77
C LYS A 44 -6.25 -6.08 18.59
N ILE A 45 -7.54 -5.83 18.35
CA ILE A 45 -8.51 -6.91 18.08
C ILE A 45 -8.16 -7.60 16.74
N GLN A 46 -7.80 -6.81 15.72
CA GLN A 46 -7.38 -7.34 14.42
C GLN A 46 -6.07 -8.13 14.50
N GLU A 47 -5.07 -7.63 15.22
CA GLU A 47 -3.80 -8.33 15.44
C GLU A 47 -4.02 -9.67 16.13
N LYS A 48 -4.84 -9.72 17.18
CA LYS A 48 -5.22 -10.97 17.86
C LYS A 48 -5.84 -11.98 16.88
N TYR A 49 -6.70 -11.51 15.99
CA TYR A 49 -7.29 -12.36 14.96
C TYR A 49 -6.24 -12.91 13.97
N VAL A 50 -5.36 -12.06 13.50
CA VAL A 50 -4.27 -12.47 12.60
C VAL A 50 -3.40 -13.53 13.27
N ASP A 51 -3.01 -13.31 14.52
CA ASP A 51 -2.16 -14.24 15.27
C ASP A 51 -2.83 -15.60 15.50
N GLN A 52 -4.13 -15.61 15.82
CA GLN A 52 -4.90 -16.85 15.97
C GLN A 52 -4.96 -17.64 14.65
N ASN A 53 -5.19 -16.96 13.53
CA ASN A 53 -5.21 -17.57 12.21
C ASN A 53 -3.82 -18.08 11.80
N LYS A 54 -2.76 -17.31 12.03
CA LYS A 54 -1.37 -17.76 11.82
C LYS A 54 -1.07 -19.04 12.62
N LYS A 55 -1.48 -19.07 13.88
CA LYS A 55 -1.33 -20.27 14.74
C LYS A 55 -2.11 -21.45 14.19
N PHE A 56 -3.36 -21.25 13.77
CA PHE A 56 -4.17 -22.31 13.17
C PHE A 56 -3.53 -22.88 11.91
N ILE A 57 -3.10 -22.02 10.99
CA ILE A 57 -2.46 -22.42 9.72
C ILE A 57 -1.19 -23.25 9.99
N THR A 58 -0.36 -22.80 10.94
CA THR A 58 0.89 -23.51 11.27
C THR A 58 0.69 -24.86 11.94
N THR A 59 -0.42 -25.01 12.70
CA THR A 59 -0.71 -26.24 13.45
C THR A 59 -1.48 -27.26 12.61
N ASN A 60 -2.27 -26.82 11.63
CA ASN A 60 -3.18 -27.67 10.84
C ASN A 60 -2.84 -27.56 9.35
N LYS A 61 -1.63 -27.99 8.99
CA LYS A 61 -1.08 -27.83 7.63
C LYS A 61 -1.81 -28.67 6.57
N ASP A 62 -2.45 -29.73 6.97
CA ASP A 62 -3.26 -30.67 6.17
C ASP A 62 -4.73 -30.24 6.05
N SER A 63 -5.12 -29.18 6.74
CA SER A 63 -6.50 -28.67 6.73
C SER A 63 -6.78 -27.75 5.56
N TYR A 64 -7.82 -28.03 4.80
CA TYR A 64 -8.34 -27.10 3.78
C TYR A 64 -8.73 -25.72 4.36
N VAL A 65 -9.14 -25.69 5.63
CA VAL A 65 -9.46 -24.44 6.34
C VAL A 65 -8.22 -23.55 6.45
N SER A 66 -7.02 -24.13 6.61
CA SER A 66 -5.77 -23.37 6.63
C SER A 66 -5.53 -22.60 5.33
N LEU A 67 -5.84 -23.20 4.17
CA LEU A 67 -5.77 -22.51 2.88
C LEU A 67 -6.80 -21.37 2.77
N LEU A 68 -8.02 -21.57 3.29
CA LEU A 68 -9.05 -20.52 3.28
C LEU A 68 -8.65 -19.33 4.16
N LEU A 69 -8.15 -19.60 5.36
CA LEU A 69 -7.65 -18.57 6.28
C LEU A 69 -6.45 -17.82 5.68
N LEU A 70 -5.51 -18.55 5.08
CA LEU A 70 -4.38 -17.95 4.38
C LEU A 70 -4.83 -17.06 3.23
N THR A 71 -5.83 -17.50 2.47
CA THR A 71 -6.43 -16.69 1.39
C THR A 71 -7.04 -15.39 1.94
N GLN A 72 -7.78 -15.49 3.05
CA GLN A 72 -8.38 -14.32 3.69
C GLN A 72 -7.34 -13.33 4.23
N LEU A 73 -6.29 -13.83 4.91
CA LEU A 73 -5.21 -13.00 5.41
C LEU A 73 -4.43 -12.33 4.27
N ALA A 74 -4.20 -13.04 3.17
CA ALA A 74 -3.54 -12.48 1.99
C ALA A 74 -4.35 -11.35 1.31
N MET A 75 -5.68 -11.45 1.34
CA MET A 75 -6.58 -10.42 0.76
C MET A 75 -6.76 -9.18 1.66
N SER A 76 -6.46 -9.29 2.95
CA SER A 76 -6.60 -8.21 3.93
C SER A 76 -5.30 -7.43 4.17
N ASP A 77 -4.25 -7.67 3.39
CA ASP A 77 -2.89 -7.12 3.58
C ASP A 77 -2.31 -7.35 5.00
N ALA A 78 -2.85 -8.36 5.71
CA ALA A 78 -2.41 -8.71 7.07
C ALA A 78 -1.10 -9.50 7.10
N LEU A 79 -0.64 -9.97 5.94
CA LEU A 79 0.61 -10.71 5.76
C LEU A 79 1.46 -10.07 4.68
N THR A 80 2.77 -10.09 4.89
CA THR A 80 3.71 -9.76 3.82
C THR A 80 3.71 -10.87 2.76
N PRO A 81 4.06 -10.57 1.50
CA PRO A 81 4.17 -11.57 0.45
C PRO A 81 5.09 -12.75 0.80
N ASP A 82 6.18 -12.49 1.51
CA ASP A 82 7.10 -13.54 1.98
C ASP A 82 6.45 -14.45 3.02
N GLU A 83 5.64 -13.88 3.94
CA GLU A 83 4.86 -14.67 4.90
C GLU A 83 3.80 -15.51 4.19
N ILE A 84 3.08 -14.95 3.23
CA ILE A 84 2.06 -15.68 2.45
C ILE A 84 2.71 -16.86 1.74
N LYS A 85 3.84 -16.65 1.08
CA LYS A 85 4.61 -17.70 0.41
C LYS A 85 5.08 -18.78 1.38
N LYS A 86 5.61 -18.38 2.53
CA LYS A 86 6.06 -19.31 3.58
C LYS A 86 4.91 -20.19 4.06
N TYR A 87 3.80 -19.58 4.45
CA TYR A 87 2.63 -20.34 4.93
C TYR A 87 2.07 -21.29 3.87
N TYR A 88 1.98 -20.84 2.61
CA TYR A 88 1.53 -21.71 1.52
C TYR A 88 2.48 -22.88 1.28
N ASN A 89 3.79 -22.66 1.29
CA ASN A 89 4.77 -23.72 1.09
C ASN A 89 4.72 -24.76 2.22
N ASP A 90 4.43 -24.31 3.44
CA ASP A 90 4.31 -25.16 4.63
C ASP A 90 3.02 -26.00 4.66
N LEU A 91 2.01 -25.71 3.82
CA LEU A 91 0.81 -26.54 3.71
C LEU A 91 1.14 -27.90 3.12
N ASP A 92 0.36 -28.92 3.53
CA ASP A 92 0.45 -30.27 3.00
C ASP A 92 0.11 -30.35 1.50
N ALA A 93 0.68 -31.35 0.83
CA ALA A 93 0.43 -31.57 -0.59
C ALA A 93 -1.05 -31.83 -0.89
N SER A 94 -1.77 -32.52 -0.02
CA SER A 94 -3.21 -32.77 -0.16
C SER A 94 -4.04 -31.48 -0.27
N VAL A 95 -3.63 -30.42 0.43
CA VAL A 95 -4.27 -29.09 0.37
C VAL A 95 -3.86 -28.34 -0.87
N LYS A 96 -2.55 -28.34 -1.19
CA LYS A 96 -1.99 -27.66 -2.37
C LYS A 96 -2.49 -28.23 -3.69
N ASP A 97 -2.74 -29.52 -3.75
CA ASP A 97 -3.24 -30.23 -4.95
C ASP A 97 -4.73 -29.99 -5.23
N THR A 98 -5.47 -29.41 -4.30
CA THR A 98 -6.84 -29.00 -4.54
C THR A 98 -6.92 -27.90 -5.63
N LYS A 99 -8.08 -27.77 -6.28
CA LYS A 99 -8.31 -26.69 -7.26
C LYS A 99 -7.96 -25.33 -6.68
N LYS A 100 -8.42 -25.03 -5.45
CA LYS A 100 -8.17 -23.75 -4.76
C LYS A 100 -6.70 -23.58 -4.39
N GLY A 101 -6.00 -24.65 -4.04
CA GLY A 101 -4.56 -24.63 -3.77
C GLY A 101 -3.76 -24.24 -5.02
N LYS A 102 -4.10 -24.82 -6.17
CA LYS A 102 -3.46 -24.49 -7.45
C LYS A 102 -3.75 -23.04 -7.89
N GLU A 103 -5.01 -22.59 -7.78
CA GLU A 103 -5.38 -21.20 -8.02
C GLU A 103 -4.60 -20.22 -7.13
N PHE A 104 -4.41 -20.56 -5.85
CA PHE A 104 -3.63 -19.77 -4.92
C PHE A 104 -2.16 -19.69 -5.33
N ALA A 105 -1.56 -20.81 -5.77
CA ALA A 105 -0.18 -20.85 -6.27
C ALA A 105 0.02 -19.95 -7.50
N GLU A 106 -0.94 -19.95 -8.43
CA GLU A 106 -0.90 -19.07 -9.61
C GLU A 106 -0.96 -17.59 -9.21
N ASN A 107 -1.80 -17.23 -8.24
CA ASN A 107 -1.88 -15.89 -7.73
C ASN A 107 -0.59 -15.46 -7.02
N LEU A 108 0.05 -16.35 -6.25
CA LEU A 108 1.37 -16.07 -5.66
C LEU A 108 2.43 -15.76 -6.71
N LYS A 109 2.49 -16.53 -7.80
CA LYS A 109 3.43 -16.25 -8.90
C LYS A 109 3.23 -14.86 -9.49
N LYS A 110 1.97 -14.46 -9.73
CA LYS A 110 1.65 -13.12 -10.25
C LYS A 110 2.09 -12.02 -9.29
N ILE A 111 1.90 -12.21 -7.98
CA ILE A 111 2.36 -11.26 -6.95
C ILE A 111 3.88 -11.14 -6.99
N GLU A 112 4.60 -12.26 -7.04
CA GLU A 112 6.07 -12.27 -7.12
C GLU A 112 6.59 -11.57 -8.39
N GLU A 113 5.97 -11.81 -9.53
CA GLU A 113 6.32 -11.16 -10.80
C GLU A 113 6.11 -9.65 -10.71
N THR A 114 4.96 -9.22 -10.20
CA THR A 114 4.64 -7.80 -10.00
C THR A 114 5.63 -7.12 -9.04
N GLN A 115 6.02 -7.81 -7.96
CA GLN A 115 7.01 -7.28 -7.02
C GLN A 115 8.39 -7.14 -7.65
N LYS A 116 8.85 -8.15 -8.40
CA LYS A 116 10.13 -8.08 -9.11
C LYS A 116 10.14 -6.92 -10.11
N GLU A 117 9.06 -6.75 -10.88
CA GLU A 117 8.93 -5.61 -11.78
C GLU A 117 8.94 -4.26 -11.05
N SER A 118 8.24 -4.17 -9.92
CA SER A 118 8.19 -2.97 -9.10
C SER A 118 9.56 -2.64 -8.51
N GLN A 119 10.27 -3.66 -8.02
CA GLN A 119 11.64 -3.49 -7.50
C GLN A 119 12.59 -3.01 -8.59
N VAL A 120 12.56 -3.61 -9.78
CA VAL A 120 13.37 -3.17 -10.92
C VAL A 120 13.05 -1.71 -11.31
N LYS A 121 11.77 -1.31 -11.24
CA LYS A 121 11.38 0.08 -11.51
C LYS A 121 11.89 1.03 -10.42
N GLN A 122 11.81 0.65 -9.14
CA GLN A 122 12.34 1.42 -8.01
C GLN A 122 13.86 1.57 -8.09
N ASP A 123 14.57 0.50 -8.43
CA ASP A 123 16.03 0.53 -8.55
C ASP A 123 16.51 1.50 -9.64
N LYS A 124 15.72 1.67 -10.69
CA LYS A 124 16.02 2.65 -11.77
C LYS A 124 15.94 4.10 -11.30
N VAL A 125 15.11 4.39 -10.30
CA VAL A 125 14.90 5.75 -9.76
C VAL A 125 15.48 5.93 -8.36
N ALA A 126 16.30 4.99 -7.89
CA ALA A 126 16.92 5.06 -6.58
C ALA A 126 17.84 6.29 -6.44
N ILE A 127 17.98 6.78 -5.21
CA ILE A 127 18.85 7.92 -4.90
C ILE A 127 20.28 7.64 -5.39
N GLY A 128 20.88 8.63 -6.06
CA GLY A 128 22.20 8.54 -6.65
C GLY A 128 22.26 7.88 -8.03
N LYS A 129 21.13 7.39 -8.55
CA LYS A 129 21.03 6.91 -9.94
C LYS A 129 20.62 8.02 -10.88
N LYS A 130 21.06 7.92 -12.15
CA LYS A 130 20.59 8.80 -13.20
C LYS A 130 19.11 8.53 -13.44
N ALA A 131 18.28 9.57 -13.38
CA ALA A 131 16.85 9.45 -13.66
C ALA A 131 16.63 8.89 -15.09
N PRO A 132 15.68 7.96 -15.28
CA PRO A 132 15.31 7.49 -16.62
C PRO A 132 14.87 8.67 -17.50
N ASP A 133 15.27 8.68 -18.77
CA ASP A 133 14.76 9.66 -19.71
C ASP A 133 13.33 9.32 -20.12
N PHE A 134 12.51 10.32 -20.29
CA PHE A 134 11.18 10.19 -20.88
C PHE A 134 10.92 11.42 -21.75
N SER A 135 10.02 11.27 -22.72
CA SER A 135 9.59 12.36 -23.58
C SER A 135 8.08 12.54 -23.47
N ALA A 136 7.64 13.79 -23.47
CA ALA A 136 6.24 14.16 -23.45
C ALA A 136 6.01 15.39 -24.33
N ASN A 137 4.77 15.59 -24.76
CA ASN A 137 4.40 16.78 -25.51
C ASN A 137 4.18 17.94 -24.56
N THR A 138 4.74 19.09 -24.89
CA THR A 138 4.47 20.36 -24.23
C THR A 138 3.10 20.91 -24.66
N PRO A 139 2.51 21.88 -23.93
CA PRO A 139 1.23 22.48 -24.29
C PRO A 139 1.19 23.11 -25.69
N ASP A 140 2.34 23.52 -26.25
CA ASP A 140 2.49 24.04 -27.61
C ASP A 140 2.72 22.92 -28.65
N GLY A 141 2.59 21.65 -28.26
CA GLY A 141 2.64 20.50 -29.14
C GLY A 141 4.03 19.99 -29.53
N LYS A 142 5.10 20.57 -28.96
CA LYS A 142 6.48 20.08 -29.18
C LYS A 142 6.77 18.89 -28.27
N THR A 143 7.56 17.94 -28.78
CA THR A 143 8.06 16.83 -27.98
C THR A 143 9.37 17.23 -27.30
N GLU A 144 9.38 17.17 -25.97
CA GLU A 144 10.55 17.44 -25.14
C GLU A 144 10.95 16.22 -24.33
N SER A 145 12.25 16.01 -24.08
CA SER A 145 12.74 14.94 -23.22
C SER A 145 13.30 15.50 -21.91
N LEU A 146 13.20 14.73 -20.83
CA LEU A 146 13.73 15.11 -19.52
C LEU A 146 15.21 15.47 -19.61
N HIS A 147 16.03 14.61 -20.21
CA HIS A 147 17.48 14.80 -20.23
C HIS A 147 17.93 16.03 -21.01
N LYS A 148 17.18 16.47 -22.01
CA LYS A 148 17.46 17.73 -22.74
C LYS A 148 17.13 18.97 -21.93
N ASN A 149 16.29 18.84 -20.91
CA ASN A 149 15.79 19.93 -20.11
C ASN A 149 16.38 20.02 -18.70
N LEU A 150 17.41 19.23 -18.39
CA LEU A 150 18.09 19.28 -17.10
C LEU A 150 18.84 20.60 -16.91
N GLY A 151 18.79 21.13 -15.68
CA GLY A 151 19.61 22.25 -15.18
C GLY A 151 20.73 21.76 -14.28
N LYS A 152 21.39 22.71 -13.58
CA LYS A 152 22.33 22.35 -12.48
C LYS A 152 21.63 21.58 -11.37
N ALA A 153 20.38 21.95 -11.09
CA ALA A 153 19.43 21.19 -10.32
C ALA A 153 18.09 21.19 -11.07
N THR A 154 17.36 20.09 -11.02
CA THR A 154 16.05 19.97 -11.66
C THR A 154 15.06 19.37 -10.69
N LEU A 155 13.95 20.06 -10.47
CA LEU A 155 12.78 19.56 -9.75
C LEU A 155 11.78 19.03 -10.78
N ILE A 156 11.36 17.77 -10.64
CA ILE A 156 10.27 17.20 -11.45
C ILE A 156 9.04 17.19 -10.54
N ASP A 157 8.00 17.90 -10.95
CA ASP A 157 6.73 18.02 -10.22
C ASP A 157 5.64 17.27 -10.99
N PHE A 158 5.17 16.17 -10.43
CA PHE A 158 4.03 15.41 -10.95
C PHE A 158 2.75 15.98 -10.34
N TRP A 159 1.94 16.63 -11.15
CA TRP A 159 0.74 17.31 -10.69
C TRP A 159 -0.45 17.09 -11.63
N ALA A 160 -1.63 17.53 -11.21
CA ALA A 160 -2.81 17.55 -12.07
C ALA A 160 -3.70 18.74 -11.74
N SER A 161 -4.45 19.24 -12.72
CA SER A 161 -5.36 20.40 -12.56
C SER A 161 -6.47 20.16 -11.52
N TRP A 162 -6.87 18.91 -11.33
CA TRP A 162 -7.86 18.49 -10.34
C TRP A 162 -7.24 18.14 -8.97
N CYS A 163 -5.93 18.08 -8.85
CA CYS A 163 -5.24 17.80 -7.59
C CYS A 163 -5.24 19.04 -6.68
N GLY A 164 -6.14 19.07 -5.72
CA GLY A 164 -6.27 20.20 -4.78
C GLY A 164 -5.00 20.53 -3.98
N PRO A 165 -4.33 19.54 -3.35
CA PRO A 165 -3.05 19.76 -2.67
C PRO A 165 -1.96 20.29 -3.59
N CYS A 166 -1.83 19.76 -4.83
CA CYS A 166 -0.84 20.23 -5.81
C CYS A 166 -1.05 21.71 -6.12
N ARG A 167 -2.31 22.12 -6.34
CA ARG A 167 -2.64 23.53 -6.63
C ARG A 167 -2.32 24.47 -5.47
N LYS A 168 -2.43 24.00 -4.22
CA LYS A 168 -2.05 24.78 -3.04
C LYS A 168 -0.53 24.97 -2.94
N GLU A 169 0.25 23.99 -3.42
CA GLU A 169 1.71 24.04 -3.42
C GLU A 169 2.29 24.84 -4.58
N ASN A 170 1.57 25.00 -5.70
CA ASN A 170 2.06 25.70 -6.88
C ASN A 170 2.67 27.09 -6.60
N PRO A 171 2.11 27.95 -5.72
CA PRO A 171 2.73 29.25 -5.41
C PRO A 171 4.14 29.10 -4.81
N ASN A 172 4.37 28.09 -3.95
CA ASN A 172 5.67 27.79 -3.37
C ASN A 172 6.66 27.32 -4.43
N VAL A 173 6.21 26.47 -5.36
CA VAL A 173 7.01 26.00 -6.50
C VAL A 173 7.44 27.17 -7.39
N VAL A 174 6.53 28.11 -7.68
CA VAL A 174 6.84 29.32 -8.45
C VAL A 174 7.82 30.22 -7.71
N ALA A 175 7.63 30.43 -6.41
CA ALA A 175 8.55 31.22 -5.58
C ALA A 175 9.96 30.60 -5.57
N LEU A 176 10.05 29.28 -5.41
CA LEU A 176 11.31 28.52 -5.47
C LEU A 176 12.02 28.71 -6.82
N TYR A 177 11.28 28.57 -7.92
CA TYR A 177 11.81 28.80 -9.26
C TYR A 177 12.37 30.21 -9.42
N ASN A 178 11.58 31.23 -9.06
CA ASN A 178 12.02 32.64 -9.18
C ASN A 178 13.26 32.94 -8.36
N LYS A 179 13.41 32.31 -7.19
CA LYS A 179 14.57 32.50 -6.32
C LYS A 179 15.85 31.85 -6.88
N TYR A 180 15.76 30.73 -7.56
CA TYR A 180 16.94 29.92 -7.91
C TYR A 180 17.17 29.73 -9.41
N LYS A 181 16.28 30.20 -10.32
CA LYS A 181 16.45 30.06 -11.76
C LYS A 181 17.77 30.64 -12.29
N ALA A 182 18.22 31.78 -11.75
CA ALA A 182 19.49 32.39 -12.12
C ALA A 182 20.70 31.53 -11.67
N GLN A 183 20.53 30.66 -10.69
CA GLN A 183 21.57 29.75 -10.21
C GLN A 183 21.56 28.40 -10.95
N GLY A 184 20.64 28.21 -11.90
CA GLY A 184 20.54 27.04 -12.74
C GLY A 184 19.50 26.02 -12.30
N LEU A 185 18.54 26.38 -11.43
CA LEU A 185 17.39 25.54 -11.14
C LEU A 185 16.45 25.50 -12.36
N LYS A 186 16.04 24.32 -12.74
CA LYS A 186 14.89 24.09 -13.63
C LYS A 186 13.78 23.37 -12.91
N ILE A 187 12.55 23.65 -13.27
CA ILE A 187 11.35 22.94 -12.78
C ILE A 187 10.59 22.44 -14.00
N ILE A 188 10.27 21.14 -13.98
CA ILE A 188 9.54 20.46 -15.05
C ILE A 188 8.25 19.92 -14.43
N GLY A 189 7.11 20.53 -14.79
CA GLY A 189 5.79 20.04 -14.43
C GLY A 189 5.38 18.93 -15.42
N VAL A 190 4.91 17.81 -14.88
CA VAL A 190 4.39 16.67 -15.66
C VAL A 190 2.94 16.45 -15.23
N SER A 191 2.01 16.53 -16.19
CA SER A 191 0.56 16.41 -15.97
C SER A 191 -0.08 15.34 -16.88
#